data_2fdcdf3ce9c3820b5b7e4837f3c49d26
#
_entry.id   2fdcdf3ce9c3820b5b7e4837f3c49d26
#
_cell.length_a   1.000
_cell.length_b   1.000
_cell.length_c   1.000
_cell.angle_alpha   90.00
_cell.angle_beta   90.00
_cell.angle_gamma   90.00
#
_symmetry.space_group_name_H-M   'P 1'
#
loop_
_entity.id
_entity.type
_entity.pdbx_description
1 polymer ?
#
loop_
_entity_poly.entity_id
_entity_poly.type
_entity_poly.pdbx_seq_one_letter_code
_entity_poly.pdbx_strand_id
1 'polypeptide(L)'
;MIRVAICGGDELRSTCAALGLQESSAPRLVLVDLRHPGAAEQAASYAPALPRILIGAAEQAACFAALGATESRLTMSADPRSIGPLIAELIPRPVRERTRVVTLTAARGGVGRTLCAANLARRLTEAGSVLALDATGTGALSWWLGVEARPWSELEVLAAELRVEHVELVATPVAPRLTLVGGAPTAPSLEALIATIVVARTIADLVLVDAPLLADPRAQAAVARSDRVLVLSYADPASTAALATAELPSSVWLIGSQSPVTGAFRVIPRDERAVGDVLERRGRASGALGRAYDELAELLGIDAS
;
A
#
# COMPACT_ATOMS: atom_id res chain seq x y z
N MET A 1 8.74 -6.86 6.92
CA MET A 1 8.98 -6.84 8.40
C MET A 1 10.48 -6.74 8.63
N ILE A 2 10.96 -5.74 9.41
CA ILE A 2 12.38 -5.52 9.66
C ILE A 2 12.83 -6.46 10.78
N ARG A 3 13.88 -7.24 10.52
CA ARG A 3 14.50 -8.14 11.51
C ARG A 3 15.55 -7.39 12.30
N VAL A 4 15.45 -7.43 13.63
CA VAL A 4 16.35 -6.70 14.53
C VAL A 4 16.94 -7.61 15.58
N ALA A 5 18.12 -7.24 16.11
CA ALA A 5 18.61 -7.71 17.40
C ALA A 5 18.29 -6.65 18.45
N ILE A 6 17.84 -7.07 19.62
CA ILE A 6 17.48 -6.18 20.72
C ILE A 6 18.43 -6.47 21.89
N CYS A 7 19.34 -5.55 22.12
CA CYS A 7 20.27 -5.59 23.25
C CYS A 7 19.79 -4.59 24.30
N GLY A 8 18.94 -5.04 25.23
CA GLY A 8 18.31 -4.15 26.21
C GLY A 8 17.17 -4.81 26.97
N GLY A 9 16.49 -4.02 27.79
CA GLY A 9 15.39 -4.46 28.64
C GLY A 9 14.04 -4.52 27.95
N ASP A 10 12.98 -4.79 28.75
CA ASP A 10 11.61 -4.96 28.28
C ASP A 10 11.00 -3.69 27.67
N GLU A 11 11.43 -2.51 28.11
CA GLU A 11 11.00 -1.23 27.52
C GLU A 11 11.34 -1.17 26.02
N LEU A 12 12.59 -1.52 25.67
CA LEU A 12 13.04 -1.52 24.28
C LEU A 12 12.34 -2.62 23.47
N ARG A 13 12.08 -3.79 24.05
CA ARG A 13 11.29 -4.87 23.39
C ARG A 13 9.87 -4.42 23.11
N SER A 14 9.22 -3.75 24.07
CA SER A 14 7.87 -3.20 23.90
C SER A 14 7.81 -2.17 22.77
N THR A 15 8.80 -1.28 22.73
CA THR A 15 8.94 -0.29 21.64
C THR A 15 9.14 -0.97 20.27
N CYS A 16 9.99 -1.98 20.20
CA CYS A 16 10.19 -2.74 18.97
C CYS A 16 8.90 -3.43 18.49
N ALA A 17 8.14 -3.99 19.40
CA ALA A 17 6.84 -4.60 19.10
C ALA A 17 5.84 -3.56 18.59
N ALA A 18 5.77 -2.37 19.20
CA ALA A 18 4.92 -1.26 18.78
C ALA A 18 5.30 -0.73 17.37
N LEU A 19 6.58 -0.81 17.01
CA LEU A 19 7.08 -0.45 15.67
C LEU A 19 6.97 -1.60 14.65
N GLY A 20 6.40 -2.74 15.01
CA GLY A 20 6.27 -3.92 14.14
C GLY A 20 7.61 -4.56 13.77
N LEU A 21 8.65 -4.40 14.61
CA LEU A 21 9.95 -5.01 14.42
C LEU A 21 9.95 -6.46 14.93
N GLN A 22 10.70 -7.34 14.27
CA GLN A 22 10.81 -8.74 14.65
C GLN A 22 12.21 -9.05 15.16
N GLU A 23 12.31 -9.53 16.41
CA GLU A 23 13.56 -10.03 16.95
C GLU A 23 14.03 -11.27 16.18
N SER A 24 15.31 -11.34 15.82
CA SER A 24 15.86 -12.38 14.96
C SER A 24 17.33 -12.66 15.24
N SER A 25 17.75 -13.91 15.10
CA SER A 25 19.15 -14.32 15.13
C SER A 25 19.94 -13.88 13.89
N ALA A 26 19.26 -13.49 12.80
CA ALA A 26 19.86 -12.92 11.59
C ALA A 26 19.35 -11.49 11.37
N PRO A 27 19.74 -10.53 12.21
CA PRO A 27 19.22 -9.18 12.19
C PRO A 27 19.80 -8.37 11.01
N ARG A 28 19.06 -7.31 10.62
CA ARG A 28 19.53 -6.27 9.71
C ARG A 28 19.93 -4.99 10.44
N LEU A 29 19.56 -4.86 11.71
CA LEU A 29 19.78 -3.74 12.56
C LEU A 29 19.96 -4.23 14.01
N VAL A 30 20.82 -3.59 14.78
CA VAL A 30 21.00 -3.83 16.20
C VAL A 30 20.53 -2.61 16.98
N LEU A 31 19.57 -2.80 17.89
CA LEU A 31 19.15 -1.76 18.83
C LEU A 31 19.81 -2.04 20.18
N VAL A 32 20.47 -1.04 20.73
CA VAL A 32 21.31 -1.19 21.93
C VAL A 32 20.91 -0.14 22.96
N ASP A 33 20.30 -0.56 24.04
CA ASP A 33 20.07 0.33 25.19
C ASP A 33 21.29 0.32 26.11
N LEU A 34 22.16 1.30 25.93
CA LEU A 34 23.41 1.45 26.71
C LEU A 34 23.16 1.72 28.21
N ARG A 35 21.94 2.04 28.58
CA ARG A 35 21.57 2.20 30.02
C ARG A 35 21.32 0.84 30.68
N HIS A 36 21.10 -0.22 29.88
CA HIS A 36 20.86 -1.56 30.38
C HIS A 36 22.17 -2.33 30.54
N PRO A 37 22.45 -2.92 31.76
CA PRO A 37 23.66 -3.70 31.99
C PRO A 37 23.80 -4.87 31.00
N GLY A 38 25.00 -5.02 30.44
CA GLY A 38 25.36 -6.10 29.50
C GLY A 38 24.90 -5.87 28.05
N ALA A 39 24.11 -4.83 27.75
CA ALA A 39 23.64 -4.58 26.39
C ALA A 39 24.77 -4.32 25.38
N ALA A 40 25.81 -3.61 25.80
CA ALA A 40 26.96 -3.35 24.96
C ALA A 40 27.75 -4.64 24.63
N GLU A 41 27.93 -5.53 25.60
CA GLU A 41 28.60 -6.82 25.43
C GLU A 41 27.78 -7.72 24.48
N GLN A 42 26.48 -7.77 24.68
CA GLN A 42 25.58 -8.50 23.78
C GLN A 42 25.66 -7.94 22.34
N ALA A 43 25.66 -6.62 22.19
CA ALA A 43 25.75 -5.98 20.88
C ALA A 43 27.10 -6.23 20.17
N ALA A 44 28.18 -6.40 20.94
CA ALA A 44 29.51 -6.72 20.40
C ALA A 44 29.61 -8.12 19.78
N SER A 45 28.64 -9.02 20.08
CA SER A 45 28.60 -10.35 19.46
C SER A 45 28.07 -10.30 18.00
N TYR A 46 27.46 -9.19 17.57
CA TYR A 46 26.96 -9.02 16.20
C TYR A 46 28.02 -8.40 15.29
N ALA A 47 27.97 -8.73 13.99
CA ALA A 47 28.94 -8.24 13.01
C ALA A 47 29.07 -6.70 13.05
N PRO A 48 30.30 -6.15 13.03
CA PRO A 48 30.54 -4.69 13.11
C PRO A 48 29.86 -3.89 11.98
N ALA A 49 29.70 -4.50 10.80
CA ALA A 49 29.08 -3.88 9.64
C ALA A 49 27.56 -3.69 9.76
N LEU A 50 26.90 -4.29 10.75
CA LEU A 50 25.48 -4.08 10.96
C LEU A 50 25.20 -2.68 11.51
N PRO A 51 24.26 -1.92 10.93
CA PRO A 51 23.88 -0.62 11.47
C PRO A 51 23.31 -0.75 12.88
N ARG A 52 23.53 0.30 13.69
CA ARG A 52 23.14 0.29 15.10
C ARG A 52 22.39 1.56 15.48
N ILE A 53 21.37 1.40 16.32
CA ILE A 53 20.76 2.51 17.05
C ILE A 53 21.14 2.36 18.51
N LEU A 54 21.84 3.36 19.05
CA LEU A 54 22.30 3.41 20.42
C LEU A 54 21.34 4.29 21.21
N ILE A 55 20.89 3.80 22.36
CA ILE A 55 20.02 4.55 23.27
C ILE A 55 20.81 4.82 24.54
N GLY A 56 21.06 6.10 24.84
CA GLY A 56 21.84 6.50 26.00
C GLY A 56 22.53 7.85 25.85
N ALA A 57 23.38 8.22 26.80
CA ALA A 57 24.13 9.46 26.75
C ALA A 57 25.28 9.43 25.71
N ALA A 58 25.72 10.60 25.26
CA ALA A 58 26.77 10.73 24.26
C ALA A 58 28.11 10.09 24.68
N GLU A 59 28.43 10.18 25.97
CA GLU A 59 29.66 9.58 26.54
C GLU A 59 29.64 8.05 26.47
N GLN A 60 28.45 7.44 26.70
CA GLN A 60 28.26 5.99 26.58
C GLN A 60 28.41 5.55 25.12
N ALA A 61 27.83 6.32 24.18
CA ALA A 61 27.94 6.06 22.75
C ALA A 61 29.38 6.16 22.23
N ALA A 62 30.17 7.12 22.73
CA ALA A 62 31.57 7.27 22.36
C ALA A 62 32.42 6.05 22.79
N CYS A 63 32.17 5.50 23.97
CA CYS A 63 32.81 4.26 24.42
C CYS A 63 32.41 3.07 23.52
N PHE A 64 31.16 2.99 23.10
CA PHE A 64 30.70 1.92 22.22
C PHE A 64 31.26 2.04 20.80
N ALA A 65 31.38 3.25 20.26
CA ALA A 65 31.97 3.49 18.94
C ALA A 65 33.42 2.99 18.83
N ALA A 66 34.17 2.99 19.95
CA ALA A 66 35.51 2.43 20.01
C ALA A 66 35.56 0.90 19.77
N LEU A 67 34.43 0.21 19.83
CA LEU A 67 34.30 -1.22 19.51
C LEU A 67 34.13 -1.52 18.00
N GLY A 68 34.31 -0.50 17.13
CA GLY A 68 34.42 -0.69 15.69
C GLY A 68 33.09 -0.72 14.92
N ALA A 69 32.00 -0.20 15.48
CA ALA A 69 30.70 -0.05 14.74
C ALA A 69 30.86 0.98 13.61
N THR A 70 30.64 0.57 12.38
CA THR A 70 30.85 1.39 11.19
C THR A 70 29.71 2.39 10.94
N GLU A 71 28.50 2.07 11.35
CA GLU A 71 27.33 2.93 11.19
C GLU A 71 26.44 2.88 12.43
N SER A 72 26.32 4.00 13.13
CA SER A 72 25.50 4.11 14.32
C SER A 72 24.77 5.44 14.40
N ARG A 73 23.60 5.42 15.01
CA ARG A 73 22.82 6.61 15.37
C ARG A 73 22.53 6.59 16.86
N LEU A 74 22.52 7.76 17.46
CA LEU A 74 22.29 7.94 18.89
C LEU A 74 20.94 8.59 19.15
N THR A 75 20.21 8.08 20.15
CA THR A 75 19.02 8.71 20.71
C THR A 75 19.07 8.64 22.25
N MET A 76 18.43 9.62 22.90
CA MET A 76 18.31 9.64 24.36
C MET A 76 17.14 8.83 24.87
N SER A 77 16.18 8.48 24.02
CA SER A 77 14.95 7.82 24.40
C SER A 77 14.71 6.54 23.61
N ALA A 78 14.15 5.54 24.28
CA ALA A 78 13.74 4.28 23.69
C ALA A 78 12.30 4.33 23.10
N ASP A 79 11.64 5.49 23.08
CA ASP A 79 10.28 5.60 22.58
C ASP A 79 10.17 5.43 21.03
N PRO A 80 9.01 5.00 20.53
CA PRO A 80 8.82 4.77 19.09
C PRO A 80 9.05 6.01 18.21
N ARG A 81 8.77 7.23 18.71
CA ARG A 81 8.93 8.47 17.96
C ARG A 81 10.41 8.84 17.76
N SER A 82 11.26 8.46 18.73
CA SER A 82 12.70 8.69 18.66
C SER A 82 13.41 7.63 17.82
N ILE A 83 12.99 6.37 17.89
CA ILE A 83 13.65 5.25 17.21
C ILE A 83 13.17 5.09 15.77
N GLY A 84 11.89 5.30 15.47
CA GLY A 84 11.31 5.10 14.14
C GLY A 84 12.02 5.84 13.01
N PRO A 85 12.27 7.16 13.11
CA PRO A 85 13.01 7.92 12.10
C PRO A 85 14.44 7.40 11.87
N LEU A 86 15.15 6.98 12.91
CA LEU A 86 16.51 6.45 12.81
C LEU A 86 16.53 5.08 12.10
N ILE A 87 15.50 4.25 12.30
CA ILE A 87 15.36 3.00 11.56
C ILE A 87 15.17 3.28 10.07
N ALA A 88 14.32 4.24 9.74
CA ALA A 88 14.06 4.61 8.33
C ALA A 88 15.33 5.15 7.65
N GLU A 89 16.19 5.85 8.38
CA GLU A 89 17.47 6.35 7.89
C GLU A 89 18.48 5.22 7.65
N LEU A 90 18.66 4.33 8.64
CA LEU A 90 19.69 3.28 8.64
C LEU A 90 19.30 2.06 7.78
N ILE A 91 18.04 1.78 7.67
CA ILE A 91 17.50 0.72 6.82
C ILE A 91 16.55 1.38 5.82
N PRO A 92 17.07 2.04 4.81
CA PRO A 92 16.24 2.53 3.73
C PRO A 92 15.47 1.34 3.18
N ARG A 93 14.16 1.46 3.11
CA ARG A 93 13.34 0.44 2.46
C ARG A 93 13.87 0.31 1.03
N PRO A 94 14.16 -0.91 0.56
CA PRO A 94 14.56 -1.07 -0.82
C PRO A 94 13.49 -0.38 -1.67
N VAL A 95 13.91 0.56 -2.50
CA VAL A 95 13.06 1.07 -3.57
C VAL A 95 12.64 -0.18 -4.32
N ARG A 96 11.38 -0.53 -4.25
CA ARG A 96 10.86 -1.68 -4.96
C ARG A 96 10.92 -1.30 -6.44
N GLU A 97 11.95 -1.73 -7.12
CA GLU A 97 12.24 -1.35 -8.51
C GLU A 97 11.10 -1.64 -9.48
N ARG A 98 10.06 -2.34 -9.03
CA ARG A 98 8.95 -2.82 -9.84
C ARG A 98 7.57 -2.73 -9.17
N THR A 99 7.35 -1.82 -8.23
CA THR A 99 5.99 -1.59 -7.73
C THR A 99 5.12 -1.09 -8.87
N ARG A 100 4.04 -1.81 -9.14
CA ARG A 100 3.08 -1.42 -10.16
C ARG A 100 1.94 -0.62 -9.59
N VAL A 101 1.53 0.37 -10.34
CA VAL A 101 0.28 1.09 -10.12
C VAL A 101 -0.73 0.66 -11.17
N VAL A 102 -1.84 0.13 -10.70
CA VAL A 102 -2.99 -0.26 -11.54
C VAL A 102 -4.15 0.65 -11.18
N THR A 103 -4.62 1.45 -12.11
CA THR A 103 -5.80 2.30 -11.91
C THR A 103 -7.02 1.70 -12.58
N LEU A 104 -8.10 1.58 -11.81
CA LEU A 104 -9.42 1.31 -12.33
C LEU A 104 -10.21 2.61 -12.42
N THR A 105 -10.78 2.87 -13.58
CA THR A 105 -11.70 3.98 -13.80
C THR A 105 -12.85 3.54 -14.69
N ALA A 106 -13.76 4.43 -15.01
CA ALA A 106 -14.92 4.08 -15.82
C ALA A 106 -15.38 5.23 -16.71
N ALA A 107 -15.95 4.89 -17.87
CA ALA A 107 -16.57 5.86 -18.76
C ALA A 107 -17.83 6.48 -18.15
N ARG A 108 -18.57 5.72 -17.32
CA ARG A 108 -19.77 6.18 -16.60
C ARG A 108 -20.00 5.43 -15.30
N GLY A 109 -20.92 5.93 -14.47
CA GLY A 109 -21.30 5.29 -13.21
C GLY A 109 -22.06 3.97 -13.39
N GLY A 110 -22.06 3.14 -12.35
CA GLY A 110 -22.85 1.90 -12.29
C GLY A 110 -22.25 0.68 -13.00
N VAL A 111 -21.10 0.80 -13.64
CA VAL A 111 -20.44 -0.30 -14.40
C VAL A 111 -19.78 -1.37 -13.52
N GLY A 112 -19.85 -1.27 -12.20
CA GLY A 112 -19.23 -2.24 -11.29
C GLY A 112 -17.73 -2.02 -11.04
N ARG A 113 -17.19 -0.82 -11.33
CA ARG A 113 -15.77 -0.50 -11.15
C ARG A 113 -15.26 -0.82 -9.75
N THR A 114 -15.91 -0.29 -8.71
CA THR A 114 -15.47 -0.49 -7.30
C THR A 114 -15.60 -1.94 -6.86
N LEU A 115 -16.61 -2.68 -7.33
CA LEU A 115 -16.73 -4.13 -7.11
C LEU A 115 -15.55 -4.87 -7.78
N CYS A 116 -15.19 -4.49 -9.00
CA CYS A 116 -14.03 -5.01 -9.70
C CYS A 116 -12.75 -4.70 -8.91
N ALA A 117 -12.55 -3.47 -8.46
CA ALA A 117 -11.41 -3.07 -7.65
C ALA A 117 -11.27 -3.90 -6.36
N ALA A 118 -12.37 -4.08 -5.61
CA ALA A 118 -12.38 -4.88 -4.39
C ALA A 118 -12.02 -6.36 -4.66
N ASN A 119 -12.54 -6.91 -5.75
CA ASN A 119 -12.26 -8.30 -6.13
C ASN A 119 -10.83 -8.50 -6.63
N LEU A 120 -10.30 -7.58 -7.43
CA LEU A 120 -8.90 -7.62 -7.87
C LEU A 120 -7.95 -7.41 -6.70
N ALA A 121 -8.21 -6.46 -5.80
CA ALA A 121 -7.38 -6.24 -4.62
C ALA A 121 -7.17 -7.52 -3.80
N ARG A 122 -8.24 -8.29 -3.58
CA ARG A 122 -8.18 -9.57 -2.84
C ARG A 122 -7.42 -10.66 -3.58
N ARG A 123 -7.48 -10.71 -4.91
CA ARG A 123 -6.83 -11.74 -5.74
C ARG A 123 -5.36 -11.45 -5.93
N LEU A 124 -5.01 -10.22 -6.16
CA LEU A 124 -3.63 -9.78 -6.37
C LEU A 124 -2.73 -9.98 -5.15
N THR A 125 -3.29 -10.22 -3.96
CA THR A 125 -2.49 -10.61 -2.78
C THR A 125 -1.75 -11.94 -2.97
N GLU A 126 -2.13 -12.76 -3.93
CA GLU A 126 -1.42 -14.00 -4.26
C GLU A 126 -0.07 -13.70 -4.92
N ALA A 127 0.01 -12.63 -5.72
CA ALA A 127 1.24 -12.20 -6.38
C ALA A 127 2.13 -11.30 -5.47
N GLY A 128 1.55 -10.55 -4.52
CA GLY A 128 2.34 -9.64 -3.68
C GLY A 128 1.51 -8.93 -2.61
N SER A 129 2.12 -7.98 -1.92
CA SER A 129 1.42 -7.06 -1.04
C SER A 129 0.69 -6.01 -1.87
N VAL A 130 -0.57 -5.74 -1.53
CA VAL A 130 -1.44 -4.81 -2.24
C VAL A 130 -1.83 -3.66 -1.32
N LEU A 131 -1.65 -2.44 -1.79
CA LEU A 131 -2.23 -1.24 -1.21
C LEU A 131 -3.34 -0.74 -2.12
N ALA A 132 -4.58 -0.84 -1.66
CA ALA A 132 -5.74 -0.30 -2.35
C ALA A 132 -5.97 1.16 -1.95
N LEU A 133 -6.32 2.02 -2.92
CA LEU A 133 -6.64 3.43 -2.69
C LEU A 133 -8.08 3.70 -3.16
N ASP A 134 -8.96 4.16 -2.27
CA ASP A 134 -10.30 4.67 -2.65
C ASP A 134 -10.20 6.17 -2.99
N ALA A 135 -9.94 6.49 -4.25
CA ALA A 135 -9.89 7.88 -4.71
C ALA A 135 -11.27 8.47 -5.03
N THR A 136 -12.35 7.72 -4.79
CA THR A 136 -13.73 8.18 -5.06
C THR A 136 -14.31 9.03 -3.95
N GLY A 137 -13.90 8.78 -2.71
CA GLY A 137 -14.43 9.42 -1.50
C GLY A 137 -15.82 8.97 -1.09
N THR A 138 -16.34 7.93 -1.74
CA THR A 138 -17.69 7.41 -1.43
C THR A 138 -17.68 6.39 -0.29
N GLY A 139 -16.51 5.85 0.06
CA GLY A 139 -16.39 4.73 1.00
C GLY A 139 -16.88 3.40 0.43
N ALA A 140 -17.21 3.36 -0.86
CA ALA A 140 -17.73 2.14 -1.48
C ALA A 140 -16.69 1.01 -1.52
N LEU A 141 -15.40 1.35 -1.71
CA LEU A 141 -14.34 0.35 -1.72
C LEU A 141 -14.16 -0.29 -0.33
N SER A 142 -14.15 0.51 0.74
CA SER A 142 -14.08 0.01 2.12
C SER A 142 -15.28 -0.86 2.46
N TRP A 143 -16.46 -0.45 2.01
CA TRP A 143 -17.69 -1.23 2.19
C TRP A 143 -17.62 -2.60 1.48
N TRP A 144 -17.16 -2.66 0.23
CA TRP A 144 -16.97 -3.93 -0.49
C TRP A 144 -15.87 -4.81 0.12
N LEU A 145 -14.84 -4.18 0.72
CA LEU A 145 -13.78 -4.89 1.43
C LEU A 145 -14.16 -5.29 2.86
N GLY A 146 -15.31 -4.84 3.37
CA GLY A 146 -15.84 -5.21 4.68
C GLY A 146 -15.06 -4.61 5.85
N VAL A 147 -14.49 -3.43 5.67
CA VAL A 147 -13.72 -2.70 6.69
C VAL A 147 -14.19 -1.25 6.80
N GLU A 148 -13.97 -0.65 7.95
CA GLU A 148 -14.11 0.78 8.14
C GLU A 148 -12.75 1.45 7.95
N ALA A 149 -12.61 2.19 6.87
CA ALA A 149 -11.35 2.86 6.53
C ALA A 149 -11.32 4.29 7.08
N ARG A 150 -10.11 4.77 7.40
CA ARG A 150 -9.89 6.15 7.84
C ARG A 150 -10.11 7.13 6.68
N PRO A 151 -10.66 8.34 6.96
CA PRO A 151 -10.95 9.32 5.92
C PRO A 151 -9.66 9.92 5.35
N TRP A 152 -9.74 10.40 4.13
CA TRP A 152 -8.63 11.09 3.45
C TRP A 152 -8.17 12.36 4.18
N SER A 153 -9.04 13.00 4.97
CA SER A 153 -8.70 14.21 5.74
C SER A 153 -7.48 14.03 6.65
N GLU A 154 -7.17 12.82 7.07
CA GLU A 154 -5.97 12.54 7.86
C GLU A 154 -4.67 12.68 7.06
N LEU A 155 -4.70 12.51 5.73
CA LEU A 155 -3.57 12.71 4.82
C LEU A 155 -3.54 14.08 4.16
N GLU A 156 -4.69 14.75 4.03
CA GLU A 156 -4.80 16.06 3.36
C GLU A 156 -3.89 17.11 3.99
N VAL A 157 -3.84 17.16 5.32
CA VAL A 157 -3.01 18.11 6.06
C VAL A 157 -1.51 17.87 5.91
N LEU A 158 -1.13 16.71 5.40
CA LEU A 158 0.25 16.26 5.24
C LEU A 158 0.66 16.15 3.76
N ALA A 159 -0.21 16.50 2.82
CA ALA A 159 -0.01 16.21 1.39
C ALA A 159 1.35 16.70 0.85
N ALA A 160 1.78 17.90 1.24
CA ALA A 160 3.06 18.49 0.81
C ALA A 160 4.30 17.78 1.42
N GLU A 161 4.15 17.11 2.57
CA GLU A 161 5.23 16.45 3.31
C GLU A 161 4.95 14.98 3.54
N LEU A 162 4.12 14.37 2.69
CA LEU A 162 3.65 13.01 2.87
C LEU A 162 4.81 12.01 2.82
N ARG A 163 4.88 11.15 3.84
CA ARG A 163 5.89 10.10 4.00
C ARG A 163 5.24 8.74 4.15
N VAL A 164 6.06 7.71 4.08
CA VAL A 164 5.65 6.31 4.25
C VAL A 164 4.92 6.09 5.58
N GLU A 165 5.46 6.62 6.65
CA GLU A 165 4.91 6.47 8.00
C GLU A 165 3.50 7.04 8.12
N HIS A 166 3.22 8.15 7.44
CA HIS A 166 1.89 8.78 7.43
C HIS A 166 0.88 7.89 6.71
N VAL A 167 1.25 7.34 5.55
CA VAL A 167 0.37 6.43 4.79
C VAL A 167 0.14 5.14 5.56
N GLU A 168 1.18 4.55 6.17
CA GLU A 168 1.05 3.33 6.98
C GLU A 168 0.18 3.54 8.23
N LEU A 169 0.25 4.73 8.84
CA LEU A 169 -0.55 5.05 10.02
C LEU A 169 -2.06 5.07 9.71
N VAL A 170 -2.44 5.56 8.54
CA VAL A 170 -3.86 5.64 8.13
C VAL A 170 -4.33 4.42 7.34
N ALA A 171 -3.41 3.61 6.84
CA ALA A 171 -3.75 2.40 6.11
C ALA A 171 -4.50 1.40 7.01
N THR A 172 -5.67 0.98 6.56
CA THR A 172 -6.52 0.03 7.26
C THR A 172 -6.22 -1.38 6.77
N PRO A 173 -5.82 -2.33 7.66
CA PRO A 173 -5.66 -3.73 7.30
C PRO A 173 -7.00 -4.34 6.87
N VAL A 174 -7.03 -5.00 5.71
CA VAL A 174 -8.21 -5.70 5.18
C VAL A 174 -8.05 -7.21 5.31
N ALA A 175 -6.88 -7.71 4.95
CA ALA A 175 -6.50 -9.12 4.98
C ALA A 175 -4.97 -9.24 5.00
N PRO A 176 -4.38 -10.42 5.23
CA PRO A 176 -2.96 -10.61 5.02
C PRO A 176 -2.54 -10.10 3.64
N ARG A 177 -1.53 -9.22 3.60
CA ARG A 177 -0.97 -8.58 2.39
C ARG A 177 -1.93 -7.62 1.66
N LEU A 178 -3.08 -7.23 2.23
CA LEU A 178 -3.99 -6.24 1.69
C LEU A 178 -4.28 -5.16 2.71
N THR A 179 -3.97 -3.93 2.36
CA THR A 179 -4.31 -2.72 3.12
C THR A 179 -5.10 -1.75 2.25
N LEU A 180 -5.90 -0.89 2.88
CA LEU A 180 -6.72 0.11 2.23
C LEU A 180 -6.40 1.50 2.78
N VAL A 181 -6.27 2.48 1.90
CA VAL A 181 -6.23 3.90 2.24
C VAL A 181 -7.41 4.61 1.60
N GLY A 182 -8.08 5.43 2.38
CA GLY A 182 -9.20 6.25 1.95
C GLY A 182 -10.56 5.64 2.26
N GLY A 183 -11.34 6.40 3.00
CA GLY A 183 -12.72 6.12 3.38
C GLY A 183 -13.61 7.35 3.23
N ALA A 184 -14.93 7.14 3.38
CA ALA A 184 -15.89 8.22 3.42
C ALA A 184 -15.64 9.18 4.61
N PRO A 185 -16.13 10.45 4.57
CA PRO A 185 -17.03 10.97 3.54
C PRO A 185 -16.35 11.81 2.45
N THR A 186 -15.03 11.93 2.46
CA THR A 186 -14.33 12.87 1.58
C THR A 186 -13.45 12.17 0.55
N ALA A 187 -13.48 12.69 -0.67
CA ALA A 187 -12.53 12.31 -1.69
C ALA A 187 -11.19 13.03 -1.45
N PRO A 188 -10.04 12.45 -1.87
CA PRO A 188 -8.77 13.12 -1.76
C PRO A 188 -8.72 14.37 -2.66
N SER A 189 -7.96 15.38 -2.22
CA SER A 189 -7.49 16.42 -3.14
C SER A 189 -6.58 15.79 -4.21
N LEU A 190 -6.36 16.51 -5.29
CA LEU A 190 -5.47 16.08 -6.35
C LEU A 190 -4.04 15.89 -5.82
N GLU A 191 -3.59 16.82 -4.97
CA GLU A 191 -2.26 16.81 -4.36
C GLU A 191 -2.08 15.60 -3.43
N ALA A 192 -3.01 15.36 -2.51
CA ALA A 192 -2.96 14.24 -1.58
C ALA A 192 -2.97 12.89 -2.32
N LEU A 193 -3.80 12.75 -3.36
CA LEU A 193 -3.83 11.53 -4.17
C LEU A 193 -2.49 11.28 -4.86
N ILE A 194 -1.93 12.30 -5.51
CA ILE A 194 -0.64 12.20 -6.20
C ILE A 194 0.47 11.81 -5.23
N ALA A 195 0.58 12.52 -4.11
CA ALA A 195 1.59 12.26 -3.08
C ALA A 195 1.43 10.82 -2.53
N THR A 196 0.19 10.40 -2.27
CA THR A 196 -0.09 9.04 -1.78
C THR A 196 0.31 7.96 -2.80
N ILE A 197 0.02 8.12 -4.09
CA ILE A 197 0.43 7.17 -5.14
C ILE A 197 1.97 7.06 -5.19
N VAL A 198 2.68 8.17 -5.11
CA VAL A 198 4.15 8.19 -5.13
C VAL A 198 4.72 7.44 -3.93
N VAL A 199 4.24 7.75 -2.73
CA VAL A 199 4.68 7.09 -1.49
C VAL A 199 4.28 5.61 -1.48
N ALA A 200 3.08 5.27 -1.94
CA ALA A 200 2.56 3.91 -2.00
C ALA A 200 3.45 2.94 -2.79
N ARG A 201 4.17 3.44 -3.81
CA ARG A 201 5.15 2.65 -4.58
C ARG A 201 6.31 2.10 -3.74
N THR A 202 6.54 2.64 -2.55
CA THR A 202 7.58 2.14 -1.63
C THR A 202 7.03 1.20 -0.56
N ILE A 203 5.71 1.13 -0.40
CA ILE A 203 5.03 0.37 0.66
C ILE A 203 4.61 -1.02 0.20
N ALA A 204 4.03 -1.12 -1.01
CA ALA A 204 3.43 -2.36 -1.51
C ALA A 204 4.07 -2.83 -2.82
N ASP A 205 3.89 -4.10 -3.17
CA ASP A 205 4.31 -4.65 -4.47
C ASP A 205 3.38 -4.18 -5.58
N LEU A 206 2.12 -3.89 -5.23
CA LEU A 206 1.10 -3.39 -6.14
C LEU A 206 0.23 -2.33 -5.46
N VAL A 207 0.02 -1.22 -6.14
CA VAL A 207 -0.92 -0.16 -5.76
C VAL A 207 -2.14 -0.24 -6.68
N LEU A 208 -3.32 -0.46 -6.10
CA LEU A 208 -4.57 -0.53 -6.85
C LEU A 208 -5.40 0.72 -6.54
N VAL A 209 -5.66 1.54 -7.55
CA VAL A 209 -6.41 2.79 -7.38
C VAL A 209 -7.84 2.62 -7.93
N ASP A 210 -8.84 2.69 -7.06
CA ASP A 210 -10.25 2.87 -7.47
C ASP A 210 -10.49 4.36 -7.71
N ALA A 211 -10.31 4.80 -8.95
CA ALA A 211 -10.38 6.20 -9.34
C ALA A 211 -11.82 6.58 -9.75
N PRO A 212 -12.24 7.86 -9.63
CA PRO A 212 -13.53 8.32 -10.13
C PRO A 212 -13.68 8.13 -11.65
N LEU A 213 -14.69 8.73 -12.25
CA LEU A 213 -14.92 8.65 -13.70
C LEU A 213 -13.80 9.31 -14.49
N LEU A 214 -13.57 8.87 -15.72
CA LEU A 214 -12.50 9.36 -16.60
C LEU A 214 -12.40 10.89 -16.72
N ALA A 215 -13.52 11.60 -16.66
CA ALA A 215 -13.54 13.06 -16.75
C ALA A 215 -13.08 13.76 -15.46
N ASP A 216 -12.94 13.05 -14.35
CA ASP A 216 -12.47 13.63 -13.08
C ASP A 216 -10.95 13.86 -13.10
N PRO A 217 -10.46 15.05 -12.69
CA PRO A 217 -9.01 15.32 -12.64
C PRO A 217 -8.21 14.31 -11.81
N ARG A 218 -8.78 13.73 -10.76
CA ARG A 218 -8.15 12.69 -9.94
C ARG A 218 -7.96 11.39 -10.72
N ALA A 219 -8.95 11.02 -11.55
CA ALA A 219 -8.81 9.87 -12.44
C ALA A 219 -7.69 10.09 -13.45
N GLN A 220 -7.63 11.27 -14.08
CA GLN A 220 -6.57 11.63 -15.01
C GLN A 220 -5.17 11.61 -14.36
N ALA A 221 -5.06 12.14 -13.14
CA ALA A 221 -3.80 12.12 -12.39
C ALA A 221 -3.34 10.70 -12.01
N ALA A 222 -4.28 9.83 -11.63
CA ALA A 222 -3.99 8.43 -11.35
C ALA A 222 -3.59 7.67 -12.63
N VAL A 223 -4.32 7.87 -13.73
CA VAL A 223 -4.02 7.30 -15.06
C VAL A 223 -2.63 7.66 -15.51
N ALA A 224 -2.24 8.94 -15.41
CA ALA A 224 -0.91 9.42 -15.79
C ALA A 224 0.25 8.81 -14.99
N ARG A 225 -0.04 8.19 -13.83
CA ARG A 225 0.94 7.57 -12.91
C ARG A 225 0.86 6.06 -12.89
N SER A 226 0.03 5.48 -13.74
CA SER A 226 -0.24 4.04 -13.75
C SER A 226 0.59 3.30 -14.79
N ASP A 227 1.06 2.13 -14.41
CA ASP A 227 1.71 1.19 -15.30
C ASP A 227 0.67 0.43 -16.14
N ARG A 228 -0.56 0.29 -15.58
CA ARG A 228 -1.71 -0.29 -16.26
C ARG A 228 -3.00 0.44 -15.87
N VAL A 229 -3.88 0.65 -16.84
CA VAL A 229 -5.18 1.28 -16.63
C VAL A 229 -6.29 0.36 -17.11
N LEU A 230 -7.25 0.09 -16.25
CA LEU A 230 -8.47 -0.65 -16.59
C LEU A 230 -9.62 0.35 -16.69
N VAL A 231 -10.20 0.47 -17.86
CA VAL A 231 -11.37 1.32 -18.08
C VAL A 231 -12.61 0.44 -18.26
N LEU A 232 -13.51 0.49 -17.30
CA LEU A 232 -14.77 -0.24 -17.39
C LEU A 232 -15.80 0.58 -18.17
N SER A 233 -16.49 -0.07 -19.08
CA SER A 233 -17.47 0.56 -19.95
C SER A 233 -18.67 -0.34 -20.26
N TYR A 234 -19.84 0.25 -20.45
CA TYR A 234 -20.96 -0.41 -21.10
C TYR A 234 -20.89 -0.25 -22.62
N ALA A 235 -21.61 -1.12 -23.34
CA ALA A 235 -21.81 -1.00 -24.78
C ALA A 235 -22.98 -0.05 -25.06
N ASP A 236 -22.85 1.23 -24.68
CA ASP A 236 -23.89 2.25 -24.91
C ASP A 236 -23.28 3.54 -25.50
N PRO A 237 -24.09 4.38 -26.17
CA PRO A 237 -23.63 5.58 -26.86
C PRO A 237 -22.92 6.59 -25.91
N ALA A 238 -23.40 6.74 -24.66
CA ALA A 238 -22.81 7.68 -23.70
C ALA A 238 -21.41 7.23 -23.26
N SER A 239 -21.23 5.93 -22.99
CA SER A 239 -19.93 5.34 -22.68
C SER A 239 -18.96 5.47 -23.86
N THR A 240 -19.45 5.21 -25.08
CA THR A 240 -18.64 5.36 -26.30
C THR A 240 -18.17 6.81 -26.49
N ALA A 241 -19.06 7.79 -26.31
CA ALA A 241 -18.72 9.20 -26.40
C ALA A 241 -17.68 9.62 -25.34
N ALA A 242 -17.84 9.14 -24.09
CA ALA A 242 -16.88 9.43 -23.04
C ALA A 242 -15.49 8.84 -23.33
N LEU A 243 -15.43 7.62 -23.89
CA LEU A 243 -14.15 7.00 -24.30
C LEU A 243 -13.51 7.76 -25.47
N ALA A 244 -14.28 8.22 -26.44
CA ALA A 244 -13.77 8.93 -27.62
C ALA A 244 -13.18 10.30 -27.27
N THR A 245 -13.58 10.92 -26.16
CA THR A 245 -13.09 12.21 -25.70
C THR A 245 -11.95 12.11 -24.66
N ALA A 246 -11.69 10.91 -24.15
CA ALA A 246 -10.69 10.69 -23.12
C ALA A 246 -9.28 10.52 -23.73
N GLU A 247 -8.31 11.21 -23.17
CA GLU A 247 -6.90 10.97 -23.48
C GLU A 247 -6.42 9.74 -22.69
N LEU A 248 -6.36 8.59 -23.36
CA LEU A 248 -5.99 7.33 -22.74
C LEU A 248 -4.59 6.90 -23.20
N PRO A 249 -3.71 6.46 -22.27
CA PRO A 249 -2.40 5.93 -22.63
C PRO A 249 -2.52 4.57 -23.35
N SER A 250 -1.46 4.17 -24.06
CA SER A 250 -1.41 2.85 -24.74
C SER A 250 -1.48 1.66 -23.78
N SER A 251 -1.23 1.88 -22.48
CA SER A 251 -1.31 0.88 -21.42
C SER A 251 -2.75 0.57 -20.96
N VAL A 252 -3.76 1.10 -21.64
CA VAL A 252 -5.18 0.89 -21.28
C VAL A 252 -5.68 -0.47 -21.72
N TRP A 253 -6.37 -1.15 -20.81
CA TRP A 253 -7.26 -2.26 -21.10
C TRP A 253 -8.71 -1.81 -20.98
N LEU A 254 -9.41 -1.78 -22.08
CA LEU A 254 -10.85 -1.56 -22.08
C LEU A 254 -11.55 -2.84 -21.64
N ILE A 255 -12.37 -2.74 -20.61
CA ILE A 255 -13.11 -3.86 -20.03
C ILE A 255 -14.60 -3.64 -20.25
N GLY A 256 -15.21 -4.51 -21.04
CA GLY A 256 -16.66 -4.52 -21.21
C GLY A 256 -17.36 -4.97 -19.93
N SER A 257 -18.30 -4.18 -19.44
CA SER A 257 -19.13 -4.55 -18.29
C SER A 257 -20.45 -5.13 -18.79
N GLN A 258 -20.77 -6.35 -18.37
CA GLN A 258 -22.01 -7.10 -18.67
C GLN A 258 -22.23 -7.44 -20.15
N SER A 259 -21.55 -6.78 -21.07
CA SER A 259 -21.66 -7.01 -22.52
C SER A 259 -20.37 -6.67 -23.23
N PRO A 260 -20.11 -7.27 -24.40
CA PRO A 260 -18.96 -6.91 -25.23
C PRO A 260 -19.02 -5.43 -25.65
N VAL A 261 -17.89 -4.75 -25.53
CA VAL A 261 -17.67 -3.39 -26.04
C VAL A 261 -16.65 -3.48 -27.18
N THR A 262 -16.83 -2.74 -28.23
CA THR A 262 -15.90 -2.73 -29.39
C THR A 262 -14.49 -2.37 -28.91
N GLY A 263 -13.52 -3.19 -29.22
CA GLY A 263 -12.12 -3.02 -28.77
C GLY A 263 -11.86 -3.43 -27.31
N ALA A 264 -12.84 -4.02 -26.63
CA ALA A 264 -12.62 -4.50 -25.27
C ALA A 264 -11.60 -5.64 -25.22
N PHE A 265 -10.66 -5.53 -24.30
CA PHE A 265 -9.68 -6.55 -24.01
C PHE A 265 -10.30 -7.78 -23.34
N ARG A 266 -11.25 -7.56 -22.45
CA ARG A 266 -12.02 -8.59 -21.72
C ARG A 266 -13.43 -8.10 -21.43
N VAL A 267 -14.29 -9.05 -21.06
CA VAL A 267 -15.66 -8.77 -20.62
C VAL A 267 -15.90 -9.35 -19.24
N ILE A 268 -16.41 -8.53 -18.35
CA ILE A 268 -16.89 -8.96 -17.04
C ILE A 268 -18.38 -9.31 -17.20
N PRO A 269 -18.79 -10.56 -16.98
CA PRO A 269 -20.16 -10.98 -17.18
C PRO A 269 -21.10 -10.40 -16.11
N ARG A 270 -22.38 -10.29 -16.43
CA ARG A 270 -23.43 -10.05 -15.44
C ARG A 270 -23.67 -11.34 -14.67
N ASP A 271 -23.56 -11.29 -13.35
CA ASP A 271 -23.81 -12.44 -12.45
C ASP A 271 -24.39 -11.90 -11.14
N GLU A 272 -25.71 -11.73 -11.11
CA GLU A 272 -26.41 -11.16 -9.96
C GLU A 272 -26.28 -12.02 -8.70
N ARG A 273 -26.20 -13.35 -8.88
CA ARG A 273 -26.00 -14.27 -7.75
C ARG A 273 -24.62 -14.10 -7.14
N ALA A 274 -23.57 -14.05 -7.96
CA ALA A 274 -22.23 -13.84 -7.48
C ALA A 274 -22.06 -12.46 -6.80
N VAL A 275 -22.74 -11.43 -7.31
CA VAL A 275 -22.79 -10.11 -6.65
C VAL A 275 -23.51 -10.21 -5.31
N GLY A 276 -24.63 -10.91 -5.22
CA GLY A 276 -25.36 -11.18 -3.98
C GLY A 276 -24.47 -11.89 -2.94
N ASP A 277 -23.75 -12.95 -3.34
CA ASP A 277 -22.81 -13.67 -2.47
C ASP A 277 -21.70 -12.75 -1.93
N VAL A 278 -21.17 -11.84 -2.76
CA VAL A 278 -20.17 -10.84 -2.31
C VAL A 278 -20.79 -9.86 -1.33
N LEU A 279 -22.02 -9.41 -1.57
CA LEU A 279 -22.76 -8.51 -0.68
C LEU A 279 -22.93 -9.10 0.73
N GLU A 280 -23.28 -10.39 0.79
CA GLU A 280 -23.53 -11.09 2.05
C GLU A 280 -22.22 -11.41 2.80
N ARG A 281 -21.23 -11.94 2.08
CA ARG A 281 -20.02 -12.53 2.67
C ARG A 281 -18.83 -11.60 2.69
N ARG A 282 -18.88 -10.47 2.00
CA ARG A 282 -17.75 -9.52 1.82
C ARG A 282 -16.47 -10.22 1.32
N GLY A 283 -16.63 -11.25 0.52
CA GLY A 283 -15.57 -12.13 0.03
C GLY A 283 -15.20 -11.87 -1.44
N ARG A 284 -14.56 -12.88 -2.05
CA ARG A 284 -14.30 -12.92 -3.48
C ARG A 284 -15.58 -13.37 -4.22
N ALA A 285 -15.85 -12.77 -5.38
CA ALA A 285 -16.89 -13.25 -6.27
C ALA A 285 -16.55 -14.67 -6.75
N SER A 286 -17.59 -15.48 -6.93
CA SER A 286 -17.52 -16.86 -7.44
C SER A 286 -18.14 -16.95 -8.86
N GLY A 287 -18.27 -18.14 -9.38
CA GLY A 287 -18.94 -18.38 -10.66
C GLY A 287 -18.28 -17.76 -11.87
N ALA A 288 -19.04 -17.32 -12.84
CA ALA A 288 -18.53 -16.68 -14.06
C ALA A 288 -17.86 -15.33 -13.77
N LEU A 289 -18.42 -14.55 -12.85
CA LEU A 289 -17.87 -13.28 -12.41
C LEU A 289 -16.52 -13.49 -11.72
N GLY A 290 -16.42 -14.50 -10.85
CA GLY A 290 -15.18 -14.87 -10.18
C GLY A 290 -14.08 -15.20 -11.17
N ARG A 291 -14.35 -16.08 -12.13
CA ARG A 291 -13.36 -16.44 -13.18
C ARG A 291 -12.88 -15.23 -13.99
N ALA A 292 -13.76 -14.32 -14.35
CA ALA A 292 -13.36 -13.11 -15.07
C ALA A 292 -12.38 -12.25 -14.24
N TYR A 293 -12.58 -12.16 -12.94
CA TYR A 293 -11.66 -11.45 -12.06
C TYR A 293 -10.36 -12.25 -11.81
N ASP A 294 -10.41 -13.59 -11.78
CA ASP A 294 -9.23 -14.43 -11.67
C ASP A 294 -8.32 -14.23 -12.90
N GLU A 295 -8.89 -14.28 -14.11
CA GLU A 295 -8.15 -14.03 -15.37
C GLU A 295 -7.52 -12.62 -15.40
N LEU A 296 -8.25 -11.59 -14.98
CA LEU A 296 -7.71 -10.22 -14.92
C LEU A 296 -6.57 -10.11 -13.89
N ALA A 297 -6.71 -10.73 -12.72
CA ALA A 297 -5.70 -10.71 -11.68
C ALA A 297 -4.44 -11.48 -12.12
N GLU A 298 -4.59 -12.62 -12.79
CA GLU A 298 -3.48 -13.39 -13.34
C GLU A 298 -2.67 -12.56 -14.35
N LEU A 299 -3.35 -11.92 -15.31
CA LEU A 299 -2.70 -11.06 -16.30
C LEU A 299 -1.98 -9.85 -15.67
N LEU A 300 -2.57 -9.25 -14.64
CA LEU A 300 -1.95 -8.18 -13.88
C LEU A 300 -0.78 -8.67 -13.01
N GLY A 301 -0.83 -9.91 -12.54
CA GLY A 301 0.21 -10.54 -11.72
C GLY A 301 1.40 -11.06 -12.53
N ILE A 302 1.18 -11.67 -13.69
CA ILE A 302 2.23 -12.23 -14.58
C ILE A 302 3.20 -11.15 -15.05
N ASP A 303 2.67 -10.00 -15.43
CA ASP A 303 3.53 -8.87 -15.76
C ASP A 303 4.37 -8.36 -14.54
N ALA A 304 4.22 -8.90 -13.32
CA ALA A 304 4.96 -8.52 -12.11
C ALA A 304 6.25 -9.34 -11.91
N SER A 305 6.48 -10.36 -12.72
CA SER A 305 7.68 -11.20 -12.75
C SER A 305 8.58 -10.81 -13.92
#